data_cd1095e99aab27e2f5320d7fada67204
#
_entry.id   cd1095e99aab27e2f5320d7fada67204
#
_cell.length_a   1.000
_cell.length_b   1.000
_cell.length_c   1.000
_cell.angle_alpha   90.00
_cell.angle_beta   90.00
_cell.angle_gamma   90.00
#
_symmetry.space_group_name_H-M   'P 1'
#
loop_
_entity.id
_entity.type
_entity.pdbx_description
1 polymer ?
#
loop_
_entity_poly.entity_id
_entity_poly.type
_entity_poly.pdbx_seq_one_letter_code
_entity_poly.pdbx_strand_id
1 'polypeptide(L)'
;MEDKGYRKVATRKELKEGALLRVEPDGKPIVLMRVDGKVFAMDAVCSHEGGPLEEGTLEGYKLKCPWHYAIFDIRSGKVSAETDWATDLKSYHVQIDPATGDIMVNPNAAPRRDGEESVRQETGLQNKGLTEEQQLETFPQFNLTLKKKEKLEGTDIMTFTFTKGEDSKILEYKAGQFAFFPLDDVNNDPKGPVRHFSIASSPTEDKIIISTRIRETPYKQKLASLEREAKVKVSRAAGEFILHNDYSKPAIFLSGGIGVTPFRSMIKYATDKKLKAKIVMFDSNRNMQNILYKDEFDSLPHENPNLKVIYAITDEEPSEWKGERGRIDKAMIDRHLSNEQVAESIFYICGPPGMLKAMQGLLQNELRIPKDRIKVEEFTGY
;
A
#
# COMPACT_ATOMS: atom_id res chain seq x y z
N MET A 1 5.54 46.45 10.78
CA MET A 1 6.11 45.11 11.03
C MET A 1 6.98 44.77 9.85
N GLU A 2 8.27 44.58 10.08
CA GLU A 2 9.24 44.26 9.02
C GLU A 2 8.84 42.97 8.31
N ASP A 3 8.83 43.05 6.99
CA ASP A 3 8.58 41.91 6.09
C ASP A 3 9.69 40.87 6.27
N LYS A 4 9.51 39.94 7.19
CA LYS A 4 10.47 38.86 7.51
C LYS A 4 10.56 37.80 6.40
N GLY A 5 10.32 38.17 5.14
CA GLY A 5 10.38 37.24 4.01
C GLY A 5 9.16 36.32 3.88
N TYR A 6 8.07 36.58 4.62
CA TYR A 6 6.82 35.86 4.47
C TYR A 6 6.04 36.32 3.25
N ARG A 7 5.41 35.35 2.57
CA ARG A 7 4.53 35.60 1.41
C ARG A 7 3.14 35.10 1.74
N LYS A 8 2.11 35.90 1.44
CA LYS A 8 0.73 35.42 1.47
C LYS A 8 0.55 34.43 0.34
N VAL A 9 0.08 33.18 0.68
CA VAL A 9 -0.04 32.08 -0.27
C VAL A 9 -1.45 31.55 -0.40
N ALA A 10 -2.30 31.73 0.60
CA ALA A 10 -3.70 31.31 0.60
C ALA A 10 -4.45 31.95 1.77
N THR A 11 -5.71 31.60 1.92
CA THR A 11 -6.53 31.93 3.10
C THR A 11 -7.05 30.65 3.77
N ARG A 12 -7.43 30.73 5.06
CA ARG A 12 -8.09 29.62 5.78
C ARG A 12 -9.39 29.15 5.11
N LYS A 13 -10.06 30.01 4.36
CA LYS A 13 -11.29 29.66 3.63
C LYS A 13 -11.02 28.78 2.42
N GLU A 14 -9.89 29.03 1.75
CA GLU A 14 -9.45 28.24 0.57
C GLU A 14 -8.90 26.87 0.96
N LEU A 15 -8.20 26.77 2.10
CA LEU A 15 -7.62 25.51 2.58
C LEU A 15 -8.55 24.85 3.60
N LYS A 16 -9.39 23.92 3.14
CA LYS A 16 -10.30 23.13 3.98
C LYS A 16 -9.54 22.09 4.80
N GLU A 17 -10.18 21.58 5.85
CA GLU A 17 -9.65 20.48 6.64
C GLU A 17 -9.43 19.23 5.77
N GLY A 18 -8.25 18.58 5.89
CA GLY A 18 -7.85 17.45 5.08
C GLY A 18 -7.47 17.78 3.63
N ALA A 19 -7.50 19.06 3.22
CA ALA A 19 -7.16 19.46 1.86
C ALA A 19 -5.66 19.63 1.67
N LEU A 20 -5.20 19.38 0.43
CA LEU A 20 -3.89 19.65 -0.10
C LEU A 20 -4.02 20.81 -1.11
N LEU A 21 -3.17 21.82 -1.00
CA LEU A 21 -3.18 22.97 -1.88
C LEU A 21 -1.75 23.33 -2.31
N ARG A 22 -1.46 23.24 -3.60
CA ARG A 22 -0.18 23.69 -4.15
C ARG A 22 -0.15 25.20 -4.27
N VAL A 23 0.96 25.79 -3.85
CA VAL A 23 1.28 27.22 -3.97
C VAL A 23 2.73 27.39 -4.42
N GLU A 24 3.06 28.53 -5.04
CA GLU A 24 4.42 28.75 -5.58
C GLU A 24 5.00 30.12 -5.16
N PRO A 25 5.20 30.38 -3.85
CA PRO A 25 5.81 31.62 -3.41
C PRO A 25 7.26 31.72 -3.91
N ASP A 26 7.59 32.83 -4.53
CA ASP A 26 8.91 33.12 -5.13
C ASP A 26 9.38 31.97 -6.08
N GLY A 27 8.43 31.31 -6.79
CA GLY A 27 8.71 30.21 -7.73
C GLY A 27 9.06 28.87 -7.10
N LYS A 28 8.91 28.73 -5.78
CA LYS A 28 9.12 27.45 -5.08
C LYS A 28 7.81 26.70 -4.93
N PRO A 29 7.71 25.46 -5.45
CA PRO A 29 6.53 24.64 -5.28
C PRO A 29 6.41 24.13 -3.83
N ILE A 30 5.36 24.54 -3.14
CA ILE A 30 5.05 24.22 -1.75
C ILE A 30 3.63 23.64 -1.69
N VAL A 31 3.42 22.56 -0.97
CA VAL A 31 2.10 22.04 -0.65
C VAL A 31 1.68 22.48 0.75
N LEU A 32 0.51 23.11 0.83
CA LEU A 32 -0.15 23.44 2.10
C LEU A 32 -1.11 22.32 2.47
N MET A 33 -1.18 22.01 3.75
CA MET A 33 -2.06 20.97 4.30
C MET A 33 -2.73 21.49 5.56
N ARG A 34 -4.00 21.12 5.76
CA ARG A 34 -4.71 21.45 7.00
C ARG A 34 -5.12 20.17 7.70
N VAL A 35 -4.64 19.98 8.95
CA VAL A 35 -4.92 18.83 9.79
C VAL A 35 -5.13 19.30 11.22
N ASP A 36 -6.22 18.88 11.85
CA ASP A 36 -6.62 19.28 13.22
C ASP A 36 -6.64 20.80 13.43
N GLY A 37 -7.16 21.54 12.43
CA GLY A 37 -7.23 22.98 12.43
C GLY A 37 -5.90 23.71 12.24
N LYS A 38 -4.76 22.98 12.20
CA LYS A 38 -3.41 23.51 11.99
C LYS A 38 -3.04 23.47 10.52
N VAL A 39 -2.25 24.44 10.07
CA VAL A 39 -1.73 24.50 8.68
C VAL A 39 -0.25 24.12 8.67
N PHE A 40 0.10 23.22 7.76
CA PHE A 40 1.46 22.76 7.51
C PHE A 40 1.86 23.11 6.08
N ALA A 41 3.17 23.24 5.86
CA ALA A 41 3.74 23.54 4.55
C ALA A 41 5.04 22.76 4.35
N MET A 42 5.19 22.09 3.20
CA MET A 42 6.41 21.38 2.83
C MET A 42 6.62 21.44 1.30
N ASP A 43 7.77 20.97 0.82
CA ASP A 43 8.00 20.88 -0.62
C ASP A 43 6.86 20.12 -1.30
N ALA A 44 6.38 20.63 -2.45
CA ALA A 44 5.29 20.01 -3.20
C ALA A 44 5.77 18.90 -4.13
N VAL A 45 7.07 18.71 -4.26
CA VAL A 45 7.69 17.78 -5.20
C VAL A 45 8.35 16.66 -4.42
N CYS A 46 7.90 15.42 -4.67
CA CYS A 46 8.45 14.23 -4.03
C CYS A 46 9.94 14.06 -4.36
N SER A 47 10.78 13.81 -3.37
CA SER A 47 12.23 13.65 -3.52
C SER A 47 12.66 12.38 -4.25
N HIS A 48 11.73 11.42 -4.46
CA HIS A 48 12.01 10.19 -5.19
C HIS A 48 12.15 10.46 -6.70
N GLU A 49 11.04 10.75 -7.37
CA GLU A 49 11.00 10.97 -8.85
C GLU A 49 10.14 12.18 -9.24
N GLY A 50 10.00 13.15 -8.35
CA GLY A 50 9.33 14.41 -8.68
C GLY A 50 7.80 14.35 -8.69
N GLY A 51 7.18 13.34 -8.05
CA GLY A 51 5.71 13.23 -8.00
C GLY A 51 5.04 14.43 -7.32
N PRO A 52 3.85 14.85 -7.79
CA PRO A 52 3.12 16.01 -7.26
C PRO A 52 2.45 15.65 -5.94
N LEU A 53 2.93 16.19 -4.84
CA LEU A 53 2.44 15.84 -3.50
C LEU A 53 1.05 16.41 -3.19
N GLU A 54 0.64 17.46 -3.88
CA GLU A 54 -0.72 18.01 -3.83
C GLU A 54 -1.80 17.07 -4.37
N GLU A 55 -1.41 16.08 -5.19
CA GLU A 55 -2.28 15.01 -5.69
C GLU A 55 -2.22 13.75 -4.81
N GLY A 56 -1.46 13.82 -3.74
CA GLY A 56 -1.26 12.72 -2.81
C GLY A 56 -2.44 12.45 -1.90
N THR A 57 -2.27 11.49 -1.00
CA THR A 57 -3.26 11.16 0.02
C THR A 57 -2.77 11.60 1.38
N LEU A 58 -3.58 12.37 2.10
CA LEU A 58 -3.29 12.83 3.45
C LEU A 58 -4.01 11.95 4.47
N GLU A 59 -3.23 11.25 5.31
CA GLU A 59 -3.74 10.38 6.37
C GLU A 59 -3.14 10.85 7.71
N GLY A 60 -3.95 11.57 8.50
CA GLY A 60 -3.46 12.25 9.70
C GLY A 60 -2.31 13.18 9.34
N TYR A 61 -1.14 12.99 9.96
CA TYR A 61 0.06 13.80 9.68
C TYR A 61 1.00 13.18 8.63
N LYS A 62 0.56 12.14 7.91
CA LYS A 62 1.34 11.49 6.85
C LYS A 62 0.78 11.87 5.49
N LEU A 63 1.63 12.43 4.63
CA LEU A 63 1.33 12.70 3.23
C LEU A 63 1.99 11.62 2.37
N LYS A 64 1.17 10.92 1.59
CA LYS A 64 1.59 9.83 0.72
C LYS A 64 1.65 10.32 -0.72
N CYS A 65 2.82 10.17 -1.35
CA CYS A 65 3.02 10.52 -2.75
C CYS A 65 2.12 9.67 -3.67
N PRO A 66 1.45 10.28 -4.68
CA PRO A 66 0.54 9.56 -5.57
C PRO A 66 1.25 8.62 -6.55
N TRP A 67 2.56 8.84 -6.81
CA TRP A 67 3.28 8.05 -7.81
C TRP A 67 3.83 6.74 -7.25
N HIS A 68 4.66 6.81 -6.19
CA HIS A 68 5.36 5.64 -5.65
C HIS A 68 5.15 5.47 -4.15
N TYR A 69 4.13 6.17 -3.60
CA TYR A 69 3.67 6.02 -2.22
C TYR A 69 4.73 6.35 -1.15
N ALA A 70 5.75 7.13 -1.50
CA ALA A 70 6.65 7.68 -0.49
C ALA A 70 5.85 8.46 0.55
N ILE A 71 6.10 8.18 1.83
CA ILE A 71 5.34 8.75 2.94
C ILE A 71 6.20 9.78 3.66
N PHE A 72 5.66 10.97 3.85
CA PHE A 72 6.31 12.08 4.52
C PHE A 72 5.49 12.56 5.71
N ASP A 73 6.15 12.83 6.83
CA ASP A 73 5.53 13.51 7.96
C ASP A 73 5.38 15.02 7.64
N ILE A 74 4.15 15.50 7.56
CA ILE A 74 3.85 16.88 7.16
C ILE A 74 4.33 17.92 8.17
N ARG A 75 4.64 17.52 9.39
CA ARG A 75 5.10 18.41 10.47
C ARG A 75 6.58 18.73 10.31
N SER A 76 7.36 17.78 9.86
CA SER A 76 8.83 17.86 9.78
C SER A 76 9.37 17.78 8.35
N GLY A 77 8.62 17.26 7.41
CA GLY A 77 9.08 16.91 6.07
C GLY A 77 9.89 15.62 6.03
N LYS A 78 10.08 14.94 7.17
CA LYS A 78 10.85 13.70 7.21
C LYS A 78 10.14 12.60 6.44
N VAL A 79 10.92 11.86 5.67
CA VAL A 79 10.46 10.64 5.04
C VAL A 79 10.22 9.57 6.12
N SER A 80 9.16 8.81 5.97
CA SER A 80 8.88 7.68 6.86
C SER A 80 9.98 6.62 6.73
N ALA A 81 10.33 5.99 7.84
CA ALA A 81 11.28 4.87 7.86
C ALA A 81 10.87 3.69 6.96
N GLU A 82 9.60 3.65 6.56
CA GLU A 82 9.06 2.67 5.61
C GLU A 82 9.38 3.01 4.14
N THR A 83 9.97 4.19 3.88
CA THR A 83 10.27 4.72 2.55
C THR A 83 11.78 4.93 2.43
N ASP A 84 12.52 3.92 2.01
CA ASP A 84 13.99 3.94 1.86
C ASP A 84 14.45 4.48 0.50
N TRP A 85 13.53 4.74 -0.43
CA TRP A 85 13.78 5.23 -1.80
C TRP A 85 13.56 6.74 -1.98
N ALA A 86 13.17 7.45 -0.92
CA ALA A 86 13.03 8.90 -0.92
C ALA A 86 13.86 9.52 0.19
N THR A 87 14.10 10.82 0.13
CA THR A 87 14.82 11.59 1.15
C THR A 87 13.90 12.62 1.78
N ASP A 88 14.29 13.15 2.95
CA ASP A 88 13.54 14.19 3.64
C ASP A 88 13.25 15.38 2.73
N LEU A 89 12.08 15.95 2.89
CA LEU A 89 11.62 17.18 2.23
C LEU A 89 11.75 18.35 3.18
N LYS A 90 11.88 19.54 2.63
CA LYS A 90 11.90 20.75 3.43
C LYS A 90 10.50 21.07 3.94
N SER A 91 10.36 21.31 5.25
CA SER A 91 9.17 21.89 5.86
C SER A 91 9.36 23.37 6.10
N TYR A 92 8.27 24.14 6.02
CA TYR A 92 8.28 25.60 6.08
C TYR A 92 7.50 26.12 7.29
N HIS A 93 7.95 27.27 7.81
CA HIS A 93 7.19 27.99 8.84
C HIS A 93 5.95 28.63 8.23
N VAL A 94 4.81 28.41 8.86
CA VAL A 94 3.52 29.01 8.49
C VAL A 94 3.11 29.99 9.57
N GLN A 95 2.66 31.18 9.14
CA GLN A 95 1.99 32.15 9.99
C GLN A 95 0.56 32.37 9.46
N ILE A 96 -0.37 32.58 10.36
CA ILE A 96 -1.76 32.87 10.00
C ILE A 96 -2.12 34.21 10.63
N ASP A 97 -2.57 35.14 9.81
CA ASP A 97 -3.08 36.41 10.29
C ASP A 97 -4.44 36.16 10.98
N PRO A 98 -4.56 36.44 12.27
CA PRO A 98 -5.79 36.16 13.01
C PRO A 98 -6.98 37.05 12.58
N ALA A 99 -6.71 38.23 12.00
CA ALA A 99 -7.75 39.16 11.60
C ALA A 99 -8.31 38.83 10.21
N THR A 100 -7.44 38.47 9.25
CA THR A 100 -7.83 38.21 7.86
C THR A 100 -7.97 36.73 7.55
N GLY A 101 -7.33 35.84 8.32
CA GLY A 101 -7.22 34.43 8.04
C GLY A 101 -6.22 34.10 6.93
N ASP A 102 -5.36 35.05 6.56
CA ASP A 102 -4.34 34.89 5.53
C ASP A 102 -3.26 33.92 5.98
N ILE A 103 -2.91 32.97 5.13
CA ILE A 103 -1.84 31.98 5.33
C ILE A 103 -0.56 32.54 4.69
N MET A 104 0.48 32.69 5.51
CA MET A 104 1.75 33.27 5.13
C MET A 104 2.84 32.20 5.28
N VAL A 105 3.70 32.04 4.27
CA VAL A 105 4.86 31.12 4.27
C VAL A 105 6.13 31.89 3.94
N ASN A 106 7.23 31.57 4.62
CA ASN A 106 8.56 32.06 4.26
C ASN A 106 9.32 30.97 3.48
N PRO A 107 9.40 31.06 2.13
CA PRO A 107 10.04 30.05 1.30
C PRO A 107 11.57 29.99 1.48
N ASN A 108 12.18 31.04 2.06
CA ASN A 108 13.62 31.19 2.22
C ASN A 108 14.12 30.94 3.65
N ALA A 109 13.21 30.69 4.63
CA ALA A 109 13.59 30.35 5.98
C ALA A 109 14.36 29.00 6.04
N ALA A 110 15.18 28.83 7.06
CA ALA A 110 15.78 27.52 7.35
C ALA A 110 14.68 26.48 7.57
N PRO A 111 14.90 25.18 7.25
CA PRO A 111 13.96 24.12 7.55
C PRO A 111 13.57 24.13 9.04
N ARG A 112 12.32 23.80 9.34
CA ARG A 112 11.90 23.63 10.73
C ARG A 112 12.75 22.54 11.39
N ARG A 113 13.17 22.78 12.62
CA ARG A 113 13.83 21.76 13.44
C ARG A 113 12.77 20.94 14.17
N ASP A 114 13.06 19.67 14.43
CA ASP A 114 12.20 18.84 15.26
C ASP A 114 11.95 19.52 16.61
N GLY A 115 10.68 19.69 16.96
CA GLY A 115 10.25 20.31 18.22
C GLY A 115 9.92 21.80 18.19
N GLU A 116 10.10 22.51 17.06
CA GLU A 116 9.62 23.88 16.93
C GLU A 116 8.11 23.90 16.66
N GLU A 117 7.34 24.28 17.68
CA GLU A 117 5.89 24.49 17.53
C GLU A 117 5.58 25.66 16.61
N SER A 118 4.60 25.50 15.72
CA SER A 118 3.99 26.61 15.00
C SER A 118 3.39 27.58 16.02
N VAL A 119 3.87 28.84 15.98
CA VAL A 119 3.48 29.98 16.80
C VAL A 119 2.11 29.85 17.46
N ARG A 120 2.13 29.93 18.78
CA ARG A 120 1.05 30.19 19.76
C ARG A 120 -0.34 30.42 19.14
N GLN A 121 -1.16 29.41 19.23
CA GLN A 121 -2.59 29.56 19.43
C GLN A 121 -2.95 28.79 20.69
N GLU A 122 -3.36 29.55 21.72
CA GLU A 122 -3.93 29.02 22.93
C GLU A 122 -5.24 28.30 22.64
N THR A 123 -5.26 27.01 22.76
CA THR A 123 -6.35 26.22 23.28
C THR A 123 -5.73 24.96 23.86
N GLY A 124 -5.86 24.83 25.18
CA GLY A 124 -5.25 23.74 25.93
C GLY A 124 -5.82 22.38 25.56
N LEU A 125 -4.90 21.53 25.15
CA LEU A 125 -4.91 20.09 25.37
C LEU A 125 -3.54 19.59 24.97
N GLN A 126 -2.75 19.22 25.97
CA GLN A 126 -1.42 18.65 25.81
C GLN A 126 -1.54 17.24 25.22
N ASN A 127 -1.20 17.07 23.93
CA ASN A 127 -0.89 15.75 23.40
C ASN A 127 0.64 15.62 23.29
N LYS A 128 1.21 14.89 24.22
CA LYS A 128 2.60 14.37 24.13
C LYS A 128 2.69 13.51 22.86
N GLY A 129 3.83 13.64 22.11
CA GLY A 129 4.07 12.84 20.92
C GLY A 129 3.89 11.34 21.22
N LEU A 130 2.91 10.73 20.56
CA LEU A 130 2.63 9.32 20.71
C LEU A 130 3.66 8.52 19.90
N THR A 131 4.22 7.46 20.49
CA THR A 131 5.01 6.45 19.77
C THR A 131 4.15 5.72 18.72
N GLU A 132 4.77 5.01 17.76
CA GLU A 132 4.01 4.21 16.77
C GLU A 132 3.03 3.23 17.45
N GLU A 133 3.40 2.66 18.60
CA GLU A 133 2.51 1.85 19.44
C GLU A 133 1.30 2.65 19.94
N GLN A 134 1.49 3.90 20.35
CA GLN A 134 0.41 4.78 20.82
C GLN A 134 -0.46 5.27 19.66
N GLN A 135 0.06 5.38 18.44
CA GLN A 135 -0.73 5.69 17.25
C GLN A 135 -1.62 4.50 16.82
N LEU A 136 -1.13 3.28 16.97
CA LEU A 136 -1.93 2.06 16.73
C LEU A 136 -3.08 1.92 17.72
N GLU A 137 -2.95 2.44 18.97
CA GLU A 137 -4.04 2.48 19.94
C GLU A 137 -5.17 3.43 19.54
N THR A 138 -4.93 4.41 18.68
CA THR A 138 -5.96 5.35 18.19
C THR A 138 -6.79 4.82 17.03
N PHE A 139 -6.36 3.74 16.35
CA PHE A 139 -7.14 3.09 15.30
C PHE A 139 -8.07 2.02 15.89
N PRO A 140 -9.26 1.84 15.31
CA PRO A 140 -10.09 0.70 15.66
C PRO A 140 -9.28 -0.59 15.50
N GLN A 141 -9.10 -1.32 16.59
CA GLN A 141 -8.42 -2.60 16.59
C GLN A 141 -9.47 -3.71 16.64
N PHE A 142 -9.17 -4.77 15.88
CA PHE A 142 -9.97 -5.99 15.85
C PHE A 142 -9.16 -7.11 16.49
N ASN A 143 -9.79 -7.88 17.36
CA ASN A 143 -9.18 -9.10 17.88
C ASN A 143 -9.49 -10.24 16.93
N LEU A 144 -8.47 -10.91 16.45
CA LEU A 144 -8.57 -12.10 15.62
C LEU A 144 -7.96 -13.29 16.38
N THR A 145 -8.55 -14.46 16.25
CA THR A 145 -8.03 -15.69 16.83
C THR A 145 -7.42 -16.56 15.73
N LEU A 146 -6.16 -16.97 15.90
CA LEU A 146 -5.48 -17.86 14.97
C LEU A 146 -6.14 -19.26 15.01
N LYS A 147 -6.71 -19.70 13.91
CA LYS A 147 -7.37 -21.00 13.78
C LYS A 147 -6.49 -22.07 13.13
N LYS A 148 -5.66 -21.65 12.16
CA LYS A 148 -4.81 -22.56 11.41
C LYS A 148 -3.55 -21.85 10.95
N LYS A 149 -2.43 -22.57 10.93
CA LYS A 149 -1.21 -22.17 10.22
C LYS A 149 -0.71 -23.34 9.39
N GLU A 150 -0.28 -23.06 8.17
CA GLU A 150 0.16 -24.05 7.20
C GLU A 150 1.44 -23.57 6.54
N LYS A 151 2.42 -24.44 6.49
CA LYS A 151 3.66 -24.19 5.74
C LYS A 151 3.49 -24.76 4.34
N LEU A 152 3.78 -23.98 3.32
CA LEU A 152 3.88 -24.49 1.96
C LEU A 152 5.14 -25.37 1.88
N GLU A 153 4.94 -26.66 1.59
CA GLU A 153 5.99 -27.67 1.62
C GLU A 153 7.17 -27.31 0.71
N GLY A 154 8.37 -27.55 1.19
CA GLY A 154 9.61 -27.21 0.45
C GLY A 154 9.94 -25.72 0.39
N THR A 155 9.18 -24.85 1.09
CA THR A 155 9.39 -23.39 1.05
C THR A 155 9.49 -22.75 2.43
N ASP A 156 9.78 -21.46 2.47
CA ASP A 156 9.73 -20.59 3.65
C ASP A 156 8.36 -19.85 3.80
N ILE A 157 7.36 -20.23 3.00
CA ILE A 157 6.05 -19.57 2.98
C ILE A 157 5.13 -20.21 4.03
N MET A 158 4.50 -19.40 4.86
CA MET A 158 3.45 -19.80 5.78
C MET A 158 2.17 -19.01 5.54
N THR A 159 1.06 -19.71 5.64
CA THR A 159 -0.30 -19.16 5.60
C THR A 159 -0.91 -19.26 6.99
N PHE A 160 -1.50 -18.15 7.44
CA PHE A 160 -2.20 -18.04 8.72
C PHE A 160 -3.66 -17.75 8.46
N THR A 161 -4.54 -18.52 9.08
CA THR A 161 -5.99 -18.33 9.01
C THR A 161 -6.52 -17.94 10.39
N PHE A 162 -7.17 -16.80 10.45
CA PHE A 162 -7.76 -16.24 11.67
C PHE A 162 -9.28 -16.18 11.53
N THR A 163 -9.97 -15.97 12.68
CA THR A 163 -11.36 -15.50 12.67
C THR A 163 -11.45 -14.15 11.96
N LYS A 164 -12.64 -13.77 11.52
CA LYS A 164 -12.87 -12.45 10.89
C LYS A 164 -13.04 -11.32 11.91
N GLY A 165 -13.19 -11.67 13.17
CA GLY A 165 -13.37 -10.79 14.31
C GLY A 165 -13.90 -11.55 15.51
N GLU A 166 -14.06 -10.84 16.62
CA GLU A 166 -14.64 -11.31 17.87
C GLU A 166 -15.59 -10.25 18.42
N ASP A 167 -16.48 -10.65 19.34
CA ASP A 167 -17.37 -9.75 20.08
C ASP A 167 -18.20 -8.79 19.19
N SER A 168 -18.78 -9.32 18.11
CA SER A 168 -19.54 -8.57 17.09
C SER A 168 -18.75 -7.51 16.31
N LYS A 169 -17.44 -7.37 16.52
CA LYS A 169 -16.57 -6.50 15.74
C LYS A 169 -15.91 -7.30 14.62
N ILE A 170 -16.42 -7.17 13.42
CA ILE A 170 -15.91 -7.86 12.22
C ILE A 170 -15.00 -6.89 11.47
N LEU A 171 -13.82 -7.38 11.07
CA LEU A 171 -12.94 -6.64 10.18
C LEU A 171 -13.56 -6.55 8.78
N GLU A 172 -14.07 -5.39 8.44
CA GLU A 172 -14.58 -5.09 7.11
C GLU A 172 -13.46 -4.59 6.21
N TYR A 173 -13.42 -5.07 4.96
CA TYR A 173 -12.41 -4.69 3.97
C TYR A 173 -12.93 -4.91 2.55
N LYS A 174 -12.23 -4.30 1.59
CA LYS A 174 -12.39 -4.56 0.16
C LYS A 174 -11.35 -5.57 -0.30
N ALA A 175 -11.70 -6.43 -1.25
CA ALA A 175 -10.77 -7.41 -1.81
C ALA A 175 -9.52 -6.73 -2.40
N GLY A 176 -8.34 -7.18 -1.95
CA GLY A 176 -7.04 -6.62 -2.31
C GLY A 176 -6.43 -5.69 -1.27
N GLN A 177 -7.17 -5.26 -0.25
CA GLN A 177 -6.65 -4.44 0.83
C GLN A 177 -5.73 -5.24 1.78
N PHE A 178 -4.95 -4.51 2.57
CA PHE A 178 -4.08 -5.02 3.62
C PHE A 178 -4.52 -4.53 5.01
N ALA A 179 -3.97 -5.13 6.06
CA ALA A 179 -4.11 -4.66 7.43
C ALA A 179 -2.77 -4.75 8.16
N PHE A 180 -2.62 -3.97 9.25
CA PHE A 180 -1.45 -4.02 10.11
C PHE A 180 -1.66 -5.02 11.24
N PHE A 181 -0.63 -5.80 11.49
CA PHE A 181 -0.58 -6.84 12.52
C PHE A 181 0.51 -6.48 13.54
N PRO A 182 0.20 -5.74 14.60
CA PRO A 182 1.10 -5.58 15.72
C PRO A 182 1.22 -6.91 16.47
N LEU A 183 2.43 -7.27 16.88
CA LEU A 183 2.69 -8.42 17.74
C LEU A 183 3.39 -7.96 19.01
N ASP A 184 2.87 -8.40 20.16
CA ASP A 184 3.50 -8.15 21.45
C ASP A 184 4.81 -8.95 21.58
N ASP A 185 5.72 -8.49 22.42
CA ASP A 185 7.02 -9.13 22.72
C ASP A 185 7.96 -9.31 21.51
N VAL A 186 7.86 -8.44 20.52
CA VAL A 186 8.82 -8.38 19.42
C VAL A 186 9.95 -7.41 19.80
N ASN A 187 11.05 -7.96 20.31
CA ASN A 187 12.20 -7.18 20.74
C ASN A 187 13.29 -7.19 19.67
N ASN A 188 14.00 -6.05 19.50
CA ASN A 188 15.15 -5.90 18.61
C ASN A 188 14.88 -6.21 17.11
N ASP A 189 13.64 -6.11 16.63
CA ASP A 189 13.38 -6.14 15.21
C ASP A 189 13.68 -4.75 14.60
N PRO A 190 14.54 -4.64 13.58
CA PRO A 190 14.91 -3.35 13.00
C PRO A 190 13.72 -2.55 12.43
N LYS A 191 12.63 -3.25 12.08
CA LYS A 191 11.39 -2.67 11.55
C LYS A 191 10.26 -2.61 12.59
N GLY A 192 10.58 -2.75 13.88
CA GLY A 192 9.62 -2.71 14.97
C GLY A 192 8.64 -3.89 15.05
N PRO A 193 7.65 -3.81 15.95
CA PRO A 193 6.71 -4.89 16.24
C PRO A 193 5.51 -4.97 15.30
N VAL A 194 5.44 -4.17 14.24
CA VAL A 194 4.29 -4.09 13.34
C VAL A 194 4.66 -4.47 11.92
N ARG A 195 3.82 -5.24 11.25
CA ARG A 195 3.91 -5.47 9.80
C ARG A 195 2.52 -5.39 9.19
N HIS A 196 2.47 -4.95 7.95
CA HIS A 196 1.25 -5.04 7.15
C HIS A 196 1.29 -6.29 6.26
N PHE A 197 0.12 -6.87 6.05
CA PHE A 197 -0.06 -8.01 5.15
C PHE A 197 -1.32 -7.80 4.32
N SER A 198 -1.23 -8.07 3.02
CA SER A 198 -2.41 -8.16 2.17
C SER A 198 -3.33 -9.24 2.71
N ILE A 199 -4.61 -8.92 2.82
CA ILE A 199 -5.64 -9.87 3.24
C ILE A 199 -5.94 -10.77 2.06
N ALA A 200 -5.43 -12.01 2.11
CA ALA A 200 -5.58 -12.97 1.03
C ALA A 200 -6.99 -13.59 0.97
N SER A 201 -7.74 -13.60 2.08
CA SER A 201 -9.15 -13.98 2.04
C SER A 201 -9.99 -12.96 1.31
N SER A 202 -11.09 -13.41 0.72
CA SER A 202 -12.13 -12.53 0.18
C SER A 202 -12.99 -11.95 1.31
N PRO A 203 -13.55 -10.74 1.17
CA PRO A 203 -14.56 -10.22 2.09
C PRO A 203 -15.78 -11.12 2.26
N THR A 204 -16.04 -12.01 1.30
CA THR A 204 -17.13 -13.00 1.31
C THR A 204 -16.84 -14.23 2.18
N GLU A 205 -15.57 -14.45 2.55
CA GLU A 205 -15.17 -15.55 3.41
C GLU A 205 -15.33 -15.14 4.88
N ASP A 206 -15.65 -16.12 5.74
CA ASP A 206 -15.80 -15.93 7.19
C ASP A 206 -14.45 -16.14 7.93
N LYS A 207 -13.38 -15.63 7.37
CA LYS A 207 -12.02 -15.77 7.91
C LYS A 207 -11.10 -14.70 7.32
N ILE A 208 -10.02 -14.42 8.05
CA ILE A 208 -8.90 -13.61 7.56
C ILE A 208 -7.74 -14.54 7.25
N ILE A 209 -7.21 -14.46 6.04
CA ILE A 209 -6.03 -15.22 5.61
C ILE A 209 -4.93 -14.23 5.28
N ILE A 210 -3.74 -14.48 5.81
CA ILE A 210 -2.51 -13.84 5.36
C ILE A 210 -1.48 -14.92 5.01
N SER A 211 -0.63 -14.65 4.02
CA SER A 211 0.52 -15.50 3.70
C SER A 211 1.78 -14.68 3.61
N THR A 212 2.87 -15.24 4.11
CA THR A 212 4.15 -14.52 4.14
C THR A 212 5.33 -15.49 4.14
N ARG A 213 6.49 -15.00 3.71
CA ARG A 213 7.76 -15.70 3.89
C ARG A 213 8.25 -15.53 5.32
N ILE A 214 8.63 -16.61 5.94
CA ILE A 214 9.22 -16.61 7.27
C ILE A 214 10.73 -16.41 7.12
N ARG A 215 11.19 -15.21 7.45
CA ARG A 215 12.60 -14.82 7.49
C ARG A 215 13.12 -14.87 8.92
N GLU A 216 14.44 -14.79 9.07
CA GLU A 216 15.12 -14.76 10.38
C GLU A 216 15.06 -13.35 11.03
N THR A 217 13.87 -12.74 11.05
CA THR A 217 13.63 -11.50 11.77
C THR A 217 12.81 -11.77 13.02
N PRO A 218 13.01 -11.04 14.13
CA PRO A 218 12.27 -11.26 15.36
C PRO A 218 10.76 -11.28 15.15
N TYR A 219 10.23 -10.36 14.37
CA TYR A 219 8.80 -10.33 14.04
C TYR A 219 8.31 -11.61 13.33
N LYS A 220 9.02 -12.04 12.27
CA LYS A 220 8.61 -13.23 11.49
C LYS A 220 8.73 -14.52 12.30
N GLN A 221 9.73 -14.62 13.17
CA GLN A 221 9.88 -15.74 14.08
C GLN A 221 8.77 -15.74 15.14
N LYS A 222 8.43 -14.57 15.71
CA LYS A 222 7.29 -14.45 16.64
C LYS A 222 5.98 -14.82 15.96
N LEU A 223 5.72 -14.33 14.73
CA LEU A 223 4.52 -14.71 13.97
C LEU A 223 4.45 -16.21 13.73
N ALA A 224 5.56 -16.85 13.34
CA ALA A 224 5.63 -18.29 13.10
C ALA A 224 5.43 -19.12 14.38
N SER A 225 5.85 -18.58 15.55
CA SER A 225 5.71 -19.26 16.86
C SER A 225 4.30 -19.19 17.43
N LEU A 226 3.40 -18.35 16.90
CA LEU A 226 2.03 -18.28 17.40
C LEU A 226 1.37 -19.67 17.38
N GLU A 227 0.75 -20.03 18.46
CA GLU A 227 0.01 -21.28 18.57
C GLU A 227 -1.46 -21.12 18.15
N ARG A 228 -2.11 -22.22 17.87
CA ARG A 228 -3.54 -22.22 17.62
C ARG A 228 -4.28 -21.60 18.81
N GLU A 229 -5.33 -20.84 18.54
CA GLU A 229 -6.11 -20.04 19.49
C GLU A 229 -5.36 -18.81 20.05
N ALA A 230 -4.15 -18.51 19.58
CA ALA A 230 -3.50 -17.23 19.89
C ALA A 230 -4.34 -16.05 19.40
N LYS A 231 -4.45 -15.03 20.23
CA LYS A 231 -5.17 -13.80 19.89
C LYS A 231 -4.18 -12.77 19.33
N VAL A 232 -4.55 -12.14 18.23
CA VAL A 232 -3.77 -11.12 17.54
C VAL A 232 -4.62 -9.89 17.35
N LYS A 233 -4.08 -8.74 17.68
CA LYS A 233 -4.70 -7.46 17.35
C LYS A 233 -4.41 -7.10 15.89
N VAL A 234 -5.38 -6.51 15.21
CA VAL A 234 -5.24 -6.10 13.80
C VAL A 234 -5.88 -4.74 13.63
N SER A 235 -5.28 -3.87 12.84
CA SER A 235 -5.86 -2.58 12.50
C SER A 235 -7.06 -2.72 11.56
N ARG A 236 -7.77 -1.63 11.31
CA ARG A 236 -8.67 -1.56 10.15
C ARG A 236 -7.89 -1.83 8.86
N ALA A 237 -8.59 -2.35 7.85
CA ALA A 237 -8.01 -2.54 6.53
C ALA A 237 -7.75 -1.20 5.83
N ALA A 238 -6.69 -1.17 5.01
CA ALA A 238 -6.23 -0.01 4.26
C ALA A 238 -5.76 -0.42 2.84
N GLY A 239 -5.47 0.57 2.01
CA GLY A 239 -4.95 0.38 0.65
C GLY A 239 -6.01 0.56 -0.44
N GLU A 240 -5.54 1.03 -1.60
CA GLU A 240 -6.37 1.29 -2.80
C GLU A 240 -6.12 0.27 -3.92
N PHE A 241 -5.35 -0.78 -3.64
CA PHE A 241 -5.11 -1.87 -4.58
C PHE A 241 -6.30 -2.82 -4.63
N ILE A 242 -7.39 -2.33 -5.21
CA ILE A 242 -8.68 -3.04 -5.30
C ILE A 242 -9.10 -3.20 -6.75
N LEU A 243 -9.94 -4.22 -7.02
CA LEU A 243 -10.52 -4.43 -8.34
C LEU A 243 -11.35 -3.20 -8.77
N HIS A 244 -11.19 -2.77 -10.01
CA HIS A 244 -11.99 -1.67 -10.57
C HIS A 244 -13.46 -2.07 -10.74
N ASN A 245 -14.35 -1.08 -10.81
CA ASN A 245 -15.79 -1.30 -10.88
C ASN A 245 -16.34 -1.35 -12.33
N ASP A 246 -15.54 -0.93 -13.31
CA ASP A 246 -15.90 -1.01 -14.72
C ASP A 246 -15.54 -2.40 -15.27
N TYR A 247 -16.44 -3.36 -15.09
CA TYR A 247 -16.21 -4.75 -15.50
C TYR A 247 -16.32 -4.98 -17.03
N SER A 248 -16.56 -3.94 -17.82
CA SER A 248 -16.38 -4.00 -19.27
C SER A 248 -14.90 -4.14 -19.66
N LYS A 249 -14.01 -3.61 -18.83
CA LYS A 249 -12.56 -3.70 -19.01
C LYS A 249 -12.00 -4.95 -18.34
N PRO A 250 -11.19 -5.74 -19.04
CA PRO A 250 -10.51 -6.88 -18.42
C PRO A 250 -9.52 -6.44 -17.34
N ALA A 251 -9.36 -7.25 -16.30
CA ALA A 251 -8.33 -7.10 -15.26
C ALA A 251 -7.19 -8.09 -15.54
N ILE A 252 -5.99 -7.58 -15.78
CA ILE A 252 -4.80 -8.40 -15.99
C ILE A 252 -3.92 -8.32 -14.74
N PHE A 253 -3.74 -9.45 -14.08
CA PHE A 253 -2.95 -9.57 -12.87
C PHE A 253 -1.58 -10.12 -13.19
N LEU A 254 -0.53 -9.41 -12.80
CA LEU A 254 0.88 -9.81 -12.93
C LEU A 254 1.43 -10.05 -11.52
N SER A 255 1.48 -11.31 -11.14
CA SER A 255 1.84 -11.78 -9.80
C SER A 255 3.26 -12.31 -9.77
N GLY A 256 3.99 -12.07 -8.66
CA GLY A 256 5.28 -12.69 -8.39
C GLY A 256 5.37 -13.27 -6.98
N GLY A 257 5.43 -14.58 -6.88
CA GLY A 257 5.56 -15.30 -5.61
C GLY A 257 4.47 -14.92 -4.62
N ILE A 258 4.86 -14.39 -3.43
CA ILE A 258 3.89 -14.00 -2.38
C ILE A 258 2.96 -12.84 -2.81
N GLY A 259 3.29 -12.11 -3.89
CA GLY A 259 2.44 -11.07 -4.47
C GLY A 259 1.08 -11.55 -4.98
N VAL A 260 0.85 -12.84 -5.01
CA VAL A 260 -0.44 -13.43 -5.35
C VAL A 260 -1.53 -13.19 -4.31
N THR A 261 -1.17 -12.80 -3.08
CA THR A 261 -2.12 -12.68 -1.96
C THR A 261 -3.28 -11.69 -2.19
N PRO A 262 -3.08 -10.44 -2.66
CA PRO A 262 -4.21 -9.57 -2.96
C PRO A 262 -5.05 -10.07 -4.15
N PHE A 263 -4.42 -10.74 -5.11
CA PHE A 263 -5.13 -11.30 -6.26
C PHE A 263 -6.03 -12.47 -5.87
N ARG A 264 -5.62 -13.33 -4.93
CA ARG A 264 -6.50 -14.37 -4.39
C ARG A 264 -7.77 -13.76 -3.81
N SER A 265 -7.64 -12.70 -3.02
CA SER A 265 -8.78 -11.98 -2.45
C SER A 265 -9.72 -11.45 -3.55
N MET A 266 -9.18 -10.79 -4.57
CA MET A 266 -9.96 -10.22 -5.67
C MET A 266 -10.65 -11.30 -6.53
N ILE A 267 -9.92 -12.36 -6.87
CA ILE A 267 -10.44 -13.47 -7.69
C ILE A 267 -11.57 -14.19 -6.95
N LYS A 268 -11.35 -14.54 -5.67
CA LYS A 268 -12.36 -15.20 -4.86
C LYS A 268 -13.61 -14.32 -4.70
N TYR A 269 -13.42 -13.02 -4.45
CA TYR A 269 -14.53 -12.07 -4.37
C TYR A 269 -15.31 -11.98 -5.68
N ALA A 270 -14.62 -11.87 -6.81
CA ALA A 270 -15.26 -11.80 -8.12
C ALA A 270 -16.06 -13.08 -8.43
N THR A 271 -15.52 -14.23 -8.06
CA THR A 271 -16.17 -15.54 -8.22
C THR A 271 -17.43 -15.65 -7.35
N ASP A 272 -17.32 -15.38 -6.05
CA ASP A 272 -18.42 -15.50 -5.08
C ASP A 272 -19.56 -14.53 -5.40
N LYS A 273 -19.22 -13.32 -5.84
CA LYS A 273 -20.19 -12.29 -6.25
C LYS A 273 -20.67 -12.44 -7.69
N LYS A 274 -20.16 -13.44 -8.43
CA LYS A 274 -20.50 -13.68 -9.84
C LYS A 274 -20.33 -12.43 -10.71
N LEU A 275 -19.24 -11.70 -10.47
CA LEU A 275 -18.95 -10.49 -11.23
C LEU A 275 -18.65 -10.84 -12.68
N LYS A 276 -19.03 -9.95 -13.59
CA LYS A 276 -18.77 -10.11 -15.04
C LYS A 276 -17.34 -9.70 -15.45
N ALA A 277 -16.49 -9.38 -14.48
CA ALA A 277 -15.09 -9.01 -14.71
C ALA A 277 -14.33 -10.17 -15.36
N LYS A 278 -13.76 -9.93 -16.53
CA LYS A 278 -12.81 -10.87 -17.15
C LYS A 278 -11.46 -10.70 -16.45
N ILE A 279 -10.96 -11.76 -15.86
CA ILE A 279 -9.70 -11.75 -15.11
C ILE A 279 -8.71 -12.72 -15.76
N VAL A 280 -7.52 -12.23 -16.11
CA VAL A 280 -6.42 -13.07 -16.56
C VAL A 280 -5.25 -12.83 -15.60
N MET A 281 -4.80 -13.88 -14.93
CA MET A 281 -3.68 -13.81 -14.00
C MET A 281 -2.47 -14.56 -14.57
N PHE A 282 -1.33 -13.86 -14.64
CA PHE A 282 -0.01 -14.44 -14.82
C PHE A 282 0.65 -14.54 -13.46
N ASP A 283 0.87 -15.75 -12.98
CA ASP A 283 1.49 -16.01 -11.68
C ASP A 283 2.90 -16.59 -11.86
N SER A 284 3.92 -15.73 -11.68
CA SER A 284 5.32 -16.06 -11.87
C SER A 284 5.99 -16.50 -10.57
N ASN A 285 6.52 -17.69 -10.58
CA ASN A 285 7.20 -18.31 -9.44
C ASN A 285 8.58 -18.86 -9.84
N ARG A 286 9.43 -19.18 -8.87
CA ARG A 286 10.72 -19.80 -9.16
C ARG A 286 10.55 -21.23 -9.69
N ASN A 287 9.74 -22.02 -9.01
CA ASN A 287 9.45 -23.40 -9.33
C ASN A 287 8.03 -23.77 -8.88
N MET A 288 7.60 -24.99 -9.16
CA MET A 288 6.23 -25.47 -8.85
C MET A 288 5.88 -25.41 -7.36
N GLN A 289 6.85 -25.70 -6.48
CA GLN A 289 6.63 -25.71 -5.03
C GLN A 289 6.36 -24.33 -4.46
N ASN A 290 6.76 -23.27 -5.17
CA ASN A 290 6.52 -21.88 -4.76
C ASN A 290 5.17 -21.31 -5.20
N ILE A 291 4.35 -22.08 -5.95
CA ILE A 291 3.03 -21.63 -6.41
C ILE A 291 2.05 -21.72 -5.25
N LEU A 292 1.77 -20.58 -4.63
CA LEU A 292 0.83 -20.48 -3.51
C LEU A 292 -0.61 -20.55 -4.01
N TYR A 293 -1.49 -21.23 -3.29
CA TYR A 293 -2.92 -21.44 -3.61
C TYR A 293 -3.19 -22.18 -4.94
N LYS A 294 -2.23 -22.97 -5.43
CA LYS A 294 -2.34 -23.62 -6.74
C LYS A 294 -3.63 -24.42 -6.91
N ASP A 295 -3.95 -25.31 -5.97
CA ASP A 295 -5.14 -26.17 -6.05
C ASP A 295 -6.44 -25.36 -6.10
N GLU A 296 -6.50 -24.24 -5.35
CA GLU A 296 -7.63 -23.32 -5.39
C GLU A 296 -7.73 -22.64 -6.75
N PHE A 297 -6.63 -22.11 -7.27
CA PHE A 297 -6.63 -21.44 -8.59
C PHE A 297 -6.86 -22.39 -9.75
N ASP A 298 -6.55 -23.67 -9.61
CA ASP A 298 -6.88 -24.70 -10.61
C ASP A 298 -8.37 -25.03 -10.60
N SER A 299 -9.04 -24.93 -9.45
CA SER A 299 -10.47 -25.20 -9.31
C SER A 299 -11.37 -24.02 -9.67
N LEU A 300 -10.97 -22.79 -9.34
CA LEU A 300 -11.80 -21.58 -9.51
C LEU A 300 -12.26 -21.31 -10.95
N PRO A 301 -11.51 -21.60 -12.02
CA PRO A 301 -12.01 -21.44 -13.41
C PRO A 301 -13.24 -22.30 -13.74
N HIS A 302 -13.46 -23.41 -13.03
CA HIS A 302 -14.67 -24.22 -13.18
C HIS A 302 -15.91 -23.53 -12.60
N GLU A 303 -15.73 -22.66 -11.59
CA GLU A 303 -16.80 -21.88 -10.97
C GLU A 303 -16.97 -20.51 -11.64
N ASN A 304 -15.88 -19.96 -12.20
CA ASN A 304 -15.83 -18.64 -12.82
C ASN A 304 -15.27 -18.70 -14.24
N PRO A 305 -16.13 -18.80 -15.27
CA PRO A 305 -15.67 -18.89 -16.65
C PRO A 305 -14.98 -17.62 -17.17
N ASN A 306 -15.02 -16.53 -16.41
CA ASN A 306 -14.33 -15.29 -16.74
C ASN A 306 -12.90 -15.25 -16.16
N LEU A 307 -12.45 -16.30 -15.46
CA LEU A 307 -11.12 -16.41 -14.89
C LEU A 307 -10.21 -17.29 -15.75
N LYS A 308 -9.03 -16.79 -16.09
CA LYS A 308 -7.92 -17.57 -16.66
C LYS A 308 -6.67 -17.38 -15.81
N VAL A 309 -6.05 -18.49 -15.41
CA VAL A 309 -4.80 -18.49 -14.65
C VAL A 309 -3.69 -19.09 -15.51
N ILE A 310 -2.56 -18.40 -15.57
CA ILE A 310 -1.38 -18.78 -16.34
C ILE A 310 -0.20 -18.79 -15.36
N TYR A 311 0.36 -19.98 -15.13
CA TYR A 311 1.52 -20.13 -14.29
C TYR A 311 2.79 -20.05 -15.12
N ALA A 312 3.78 -19.30 -14.64
CA ALA A 312 5.12 -19.22 -15.20
C ALA A 312 6.16 -19.58 -14.15
N ILE A 313 7.19 -20.32 -14.52
CA ILE A 313 8.30 -20.71 -13.67
C ILE A 313 9.63 -20.26 -14.27
N THR A 314 10.56 -19.79 -13.41
CA THR A 314 11.80 -19.14 -13.84
C THR A 314 13.04 -20.01 -13.72
N ASP A 315 13.00 -21.00 -12.82
CA ASP A 315 14.11 -21.93 -12.61
C ASP A 315 13.99 -23.13 -13.58
N GLU A 316 15.03 -23.97 -13.67
CA GLU A 316 14.96 -25.21 -14.43
C GLU A 316 13.87 -26.13 -13.87
N GLU A 317 13.07 -26.69 -14.76
CA GLU A 317 11.88 -27.44 -14.37
C GLU A 317 11.85 -28.83 -14.95
N PRO A 318 11.13 -29.77 -14.26
CA PRO A 318 10.87 -31.10 -14.79
C PRO A 318 10.24 -31.04 -16.18
N SER A 319 10.55 -32.05 -16.99
CA SER A 319 9.97 -32.21 -18.35
C SER A 319 8.43 -32.19 -18.37
N GLU A 320 7.81 -32.48 -17.23
CA GLU A 320 6.34 -32.56 -17.04
C GLU A 320 5.65 -31.21 -16.89
N TRP A 321 6.42 -30.11 -16.72
CA TRP A 321 5.83 -28.78 -16.60
C TRP A 321 5.14 -28.35 -17.90
N LYS A 322 3.83 -28.12 -17.83
CA LYS A 322 2.99 -27.72 -18.97
C LYS A 322 2.68 -26.22 -19.03
N GLY A 323 3.05 -25.45 -17.99
CA GLY A 323 2.85 -23.99 -17.96
C GLY A 323 3.94 -23.24 -18.73
N GLU A 324 3.89 -21.92 -18.60
CA GLU A 324 4.88 -21.02 -19.18
C GLU A 324 6.25 -21.13 -18.50
N ARG A 325 7.31 -20.84 -19.26
CA ARG A 325 8.70 -20.86 -18.79
C ARG A 325 9.32 -19.48 -18.91
N GLY A 326 10.16 -19.14 -17.95
CA GLY A 326 10.83 -17.85 -17.90
C GLY A 326 10.02 -16.76 -17.20
N ARG A 327 10.53 -15.55 -17.26
CA ARG A 327 9.87 -14.37 -16.68
C ARG A 327 8.76 -13.90 -17.61
N ILE A 328 7.75 -13.26 -17.01
CA ILE A 328 6.70 -12.61 -17.78
C ILE A 328 7.33 -11.56 -18.69
N ASP A 329 7.11 -11.69 -19.98
CA ASP A 329 7.56 -10.79 -21.04
C ASP A 329 6.44 -10.49 -22.04
N LYS A 330 6.71 -9.63 -23.02
CA LYS A 330 5.75 -9.29 -24.06
C LYS A 330 5.29 -10.52 -24.83
N ALA A 331 6.21 -11.41 -25.19
CA ALA A 331 5.89 -12.61 -25.97
C ALA A 331 4.94 -13.56 -25.20
N MET A 332 5.11 -13.68 -23.88
CA MET A 332 4.21 -14.46 -23.03
C MET A 332 2.81 -13.80 -22.98
N ILE A 333 2.75 -12.49 -22.83
CA ILE A 333 1.46 -11.76 -22.83
C ILE A 333 0.76 -11.94 -24.18
N ASP A 334 1.46 -11.77 -25.29
CA ASP A 334 0.91 -11.90 -26.66
C ASP A 334 0.40 -13.32 -26.98
N ARG A 335 0.93 -14.37 -26.34
CA ARG A 335 0.42 -15.74 -26.46
C ARG A 335 -0.94 -15.95 -25.82
N HIS A 336 -1.28 -15.14 -24.83
CA HIS A 336 -2.47 -15.35 -23.99
C HIS A 336 -3.54 -14.29 -24.12
N LEU A 337 -3.19 -13.09 -24.63
CA LEU A 337 -4.07 -11.94 -24.78
C LEU A 337 -4.01 -11.40 -26.21
N SER A 338 -5.14 -11.01 -26.76
CA SER A 338 -5.19 -10.27 -28.02
C SER A 338 -4.76 -8.81 -27.82
N ASN A 339 -4.36 -8.14 -28.90
CA ASN A 339 -4.01 -6.72 -28.87
C ASN A 339 -5.18 -5.85 -28.34
N GLU A 340 -6.42 -6.20 -28.66
CA GLU A 340 -7.62 -5.52 -28.19
C GLU A 340 -7.76 -5.68 -26.66
N GLN A 341 -7.60 -6.91 -26.16
CA GLN A 341 -7.64 -7.16 -24.72
C GLN A 341 -6.56 -6.36 -24.00
N VAL A 342 -5.33 -6.32 -24.51
CA VAL A 342 -4.24 -5.52 -23.94
C VAL A 342 -4.60 -4.03 -23.97
N ALA A 343 -5.17 -3.53 -25.09
CA ALA A 343 -5.51 -2.13 -25.26
C ALA A 343 -6.64 -1.67 -24.32
N GLU A 344 -7.54 -2.54 -23.90
CA GLU A 344 -8.71 -2.20 -23.06
C GLU A 344 -8.51 -2.50 -21.57
N SER A 345 -7.52 -3.33 -21.22
CA SER A 345 -7.34 -3.86 -19.85
C SER A 345 -6.82 -2.84 -18.86
N ILE A 346 -7.14 -3.09 -17.60
CA ILE A 346 -6.46 -2.51 -16.44
C ILE A 346 -5.49 -3.55 -15.88
N PHE A 347 -4.23 -3.16 -15.76
CA PHE A 347 -3.16 -4.02 -15.29
C PHE A 347 -2.91 -3.80 -13.80
N TYR A 348 -2.66 -4.89 -13.10
CA TYR A 348 -2.34 -4.91 -11.68
C TYR A 348 -1.04 -5.67 -11.49
N ILE A 349 -0.09 -5.06 -10.82
CA ILE A 349 1.23 -5.65 -10.59
C ILE A 349 1.43 -5.79 -9.08
N CYS A 350 1.77 -7.00 -8.63
CA CYS A 350 2.11 -7.25 -7.23
C CYS A 350 3.21 -8.32 -7.13
N GLY A 351 4.29 -7.98 -6.43
CA GLY A 351 5.44 -8.87 -6.28
C GLY A 351 6.69 -8.18 -5.75
N PRO A 352 7.86 -8.81 -5.88
CA PRO A 352 9.13 -8.23 -5.44
C PRO A 352 9.51 -6.95 -6.22
N PRO A 353 10.26 -6.01 -5.62
CA PRO A 353 10.60 -4.72 -6.24
C PRO A 353 11.21 -4.84 -7.66
N GLY A 354 12.12 -5.79 -7.86
CA GLY A 354 12.71 -6.04 -9.19
C GLY A 354 11.70 -6.46 -10.26
N MET A 355 10.67 -7.23 -9.87
CA MET A 355 9.58 -7.60 -10.78
C MET A 355 8.67 -6.39 -11.07
N LEU A 356 8.34 -5.61 -10.06
CA LEU A 356 7.51 -4.41 -10.23
C LEU A 356 8.12 -3.47 -11.26
N LYS A 357 9.42 -3.16 -11.12
CA LYS A 357 10.15 -2.32 -12.07
C LYS A 357 10.15 -2.90 -13.48
N ALA A 358 10.40 -4.20 -13.62
CA ALA A 358 10.39 -4.88 -14.91
C ALA A 358 9.01 -4.84 -15.57
N MET A 359 7.96 -5.13 -14.81
CA MET A 359 6.58 -5.13 -15.33
C MET A 359 6.08 -3.73 -15.67
N GLN A 360 6.41 -2.72 -14.88
CA GLN A 360 6.11 -1.33 -15.23
C GLN A 360 6.82 -0.92 -16.53
N GLY A 361 8.11 -1.28 -16.68
CA GLY A 361 8.87 -1.05 -17.91
C GLY A 361 8.23 -1.74 -19.12
N LEU A 362 7.87 -3.01 -19.00
CA LEU A 362 7.18 -3.78 -20.04
C LEU A 362 5.87 -3.12 -20.47
N LEU A 363 5.01 -2.80 -19.50
CA LEU A 363 3.69 -2.22 -19.78
C LEU A 363 3.81 -0.83 -20.41
N GLN A 364 4.65 0.05 -19.87
CA GLN A 364 4.74 1.44 -20.33
C GLN A 364 5.55 1.59 -21.62
N ASN A 365 6.71 0.91 -21.73
CA ASN A 365 7.64 1.12 -22.82
C ASN A 365 7.39 0.22 -24.03
N GLU A 366 6.99 -1.04 -23.80
CA GLU A 366 6.79 -2.01 -24.90
C GLU A 366 5.32 -2.12 -25.31
N LEU A 367 4.40 -2.23 -24.34
CA LEU A 367 2.96 -2.36 -24.59
C LEU A 367 2.24 -1.01 -24.66
N ARG A 368 2.91 0.10 -24.33
CA ARG A 368 2.37 1.47 -24.39
C ARG A 368 1.10 1.68 -23.57
N ILE A 369 0.97 0.98 -22.45
CA ILE A 369 -0.17 1.12 -21.54
C ILE A 369 -0.05 2.44 -20.77
N PRO A 370 -1.10 3.28 -20.76
CA PRO A 370 -1.15 4.51 -19.97
C PRO A 370 -1.01 4.24 -18.46
N LYS A 371 -0.35 5.14 -17.73
CA LYS A 371 -0.08 4.98 -16.29
C LYS A 371 -1.34 4.80 -15.44
N ASP A 372 -2.43 5.50 -15.77
CA ASP A 372 -3.72 5.43 -15.10
C ASP A 372 -4.41 4.05 -15.21
N ARG A 373 -3.96 3.21 -16.14
CA ARG A 373 -4.40 1.82 -16.29
C ARG A 373 -3.45 0.79 -15.68
N ILE A 374 -2.43 1.25 -14.95
CA ILE A 374 -1.46 0.38 -14.25
C ILE A 374 -1.60 0.63 -12.76
N LYS A 375 -2.06 -0.38 -12.02
CA LYS A 375 -2.11 -0.39 -10.56
C LYS A 375 -0.98 -1.24 -10.02
N VAL A 376 -0.31 -0.76 -8.99
CA VAL A 376 0.87 -1.42 -8.40
C VAL A 376 0.70 -1.54 -6.90
N GLU A 377 1.03 -2.70 -6.35
CA GLU A 377 1.18 -2.94 -4.93
C GLU A 377 2.59 -3.44 -4.66
N GLU A 378 3.36 -2.70 -3.90
CA GLU A 378 4.73 -3.06 -3.56
C GLU A 378 4.81 -3.70 -2.19
N PHE A 379 5.46 -4.87 -2.11
CA PHE A 379 5.80 -5.50 -0.85
C PHE A 379 7.19 -5.04 -0.39
N THR A 380 7.25 -3.92 0.32
CA THR A 380 8.46 -3.46 0.99
C THR A 380 8.60 -4.17 2.33
N GLY A 381 9.56 -5.05 2.48
CA GLY A 381 9.82 -5.64 3.80
C GLY A 381 10.11 -7.13 3.86
N TYR A 382 10.46 -7.73 2.76
CA TYR A 382 10.89 -9.13 2.71
C TYR A 382 12.40 -9.29 2.85
#